data_5c26db5d5e545e581ccd49018e211b59
#
_entry.id   5c26db5d5e545e581ccd49018e211b59
#
_cell.length_a   1.000
_cell.length_b   1.000
_cell.length_c   1.000
_cell.angle_alpha   90.00
_cell.angle_beta   90.00
_cell.angle_gamma   90.00
#
_symmetry.space_group_name_H-M   'P 1'
#
loop_
_entity.id
_entity.type
_entity.pdbx_description
1 polymer ?
#
loop_
_entity_poly.entity_id
_entity_poly.type
_entity_poly.pdbx_seq_one_letter_code
_entity_poly.pdbx_strand_id
1 'polypeptide(L)'
;TEAVSRAVTALLPTYDNLERALKAETADTEYKKGVELTMTQLTESLKGINVTVIDAAAGTAFDPNFHNAVMHVEDENLGENVIAETFQQGFQIGDKVIRHAMVKVAN
;
A
#
# COMPACT_ATOMS: atom_id res chain seq x y z
N THR A 1 -4.69 -16.34 10.21
CA THR A 1 -3.93 -17.59 10.24
C THR A 1 -2.77 -17.55 9.28
N GLU A 2 -1.81 -18.43 9.47
CA GLU A 2 -0.66 -18.50 8.57
C GLU A 2 -1.07 -18.93 7.16
N ALA A 3 -2.04 -19.83 7.05
CA ALA A 3 -2.56 -20.24 5.74
C ALA A 3 -3.18 -19.07 4.99
N VAL A 4 -3.95 -18.23 5.67
CA VAL A 4 -4.55 -17.04 5.06
C VAL A 4 -3.43 -16.06 4.66
N SER A 5 -2.45 -15.83 5.52
CA SER A 5 -1.32 -14.94 5.22
C SER A 5 -0.56 -15.40 3.97
N ARG A 6 -0.33 -16.70 3.83
CA ARG A 6 0.35 -17.26 2.67
C ARG A 6 -0.45 -17.08 1.38
N ALA A 7 -1.76 -17.34 1.46
CA ALA A 7 -2.64 -17.16 0.31
C ALA A 7 -2.68 -15.69 -0.12
N VAL A 8 -2.81 -14.78 0.84
CA VAL A 8 -2.82 -13.34 0.55
C VAL A 8 -1.50 -12.89 -0.05
N THR A 9 -0.37 -13.33 0.51
CA THR A 9 0.96 -13.00 -0.01
C THR A 9 1.07 -13.37 -1.49
N ALA A 10 0.53 -14.52 -1.87
CA ALA A 10 0.55 -14.97 -3.26
C ALA A 10 -0.27 -14.08 -4.19
N LEU A 11 -1.25 -13.35 -3.67
CA LEU A 11 -2.11 -12.46 -4.44
C LEU A 11 -1.61 -11.01 -4.48
N LEU A 12 -0.66 -10.64 -3.64
CA LEU A 12 -0.19 -9.25 -3.57
C LEU A 12 0.42 -8.73 -4.87
N PRO A 13 1.11 -9.55 -5.69
CA PRO A 13 1.57 -9.07 -6.99
C PRO A 13 0.43 -8.59 -7.90
N THR A 14 -0.74 -9.21 -7.79
CA THR A 14 -1.94 -8.78 -8.53
C THR A 14 -2.37 -7.38 -8.07
N TYR A 15 -2.40 -7.16 -6.76
CA TYR A 15 -2.69 -5.84 -6.21
C TYR A 15 -1.70 -4.80 -6.73
N ASP A 16 -0.42 -5.11 -6.69
CA ASP A 16 0.64 -4.19 -7.11
C ASP A 16 0.49 -3.82 -8.60
N ASN A 17 0.14 -4.79 -9.43
CA ASN A 17 -0.07 -4.54 -10.86
C ASN A 17 -1.31 -3.68 -11.13
N LEU A 18 -2.38 -3.89 -10.37
CA LEU A 18 -3.58 -3.05 -10.47
C LEU A 18 -3.28 -1.62 -10.04
N GLU A 19 -2.52 -1.44 -8.97
CA GLU A 19 -2.12 -0.12 -8.50
C GLU A 19 -1.28 0.60 -9.55
N ARG A 20 -0.36 -0.11 -10.18
CA ARG A 20 0.46 0.44 -11.27
C ARG A 20 -0.40 0.84 -12.46
N ALA A 21 -1.39 0.02 -12.81
CA ALA A 21 -2.31 0.32 -13.90
C ALA A 21 -3.11 1.59 -13.63
N LEU A 22 -3.49 1.83 -12.38
CA LEU A 22 -4.21 3.04 -12.00
C LEU A 22 -3.36 4.31 -12.09
N LYS A 23 -2.05 4.18 -11.97
CA LYS A 23 -1.12 5.30 -12.09
C LYS A 23 -0.81 5.67 -13.54
N ALA A 24 -1.10 4.79 -14.49
CA ALA A 24 -0.87 5.06 -15.89
C ALA A 24 -1.86 6.10 -16.39
N GLU A 25 -1.36 7.07 -17.17
CA GLU A 25 -2.21 8.08 -17.76
C GLU A 25 -2.99 7.49 -18.93
N THR A 26 -4.27 7.81 -18.99
CA THR A 26 -5.13 7.39 -20.09
C THR A 26 -6.26 8.40 -20.28
N ALA A 27 -6.64 8.60 -21.54
CA ALA A 27 -7.82 9.39 -21.90
C ALA A 27 -9.10 8.57 -21.79
N ASP A 28 -8.99 7.25 -21.65
CA ASP A 28 -10.15 6.36 -21.55
C ASP A 28 -10.63 6.30 -20.09
N THR A 29 -11.51 7.23 -19.75
CA THR A 29 -12.02 7.35 -18.39
C THR A 29 -12.89 6.18 -17.96
N GLU A 30 -13.59 5.53 -18.90
CA GLU A 30 -14.41 4.37 -18.57
C GLU A 30 -13.56 3.15 -18.21
N TYR A 31 -12.49 2.94 -18.97
CA TYR A 31 -11.54 1.88 -18.66
C TYR A 31 -10.92 2.10 -17.28
N LYS A 32 -10.50 3.32 -17.01
CA LYS A 32 -9.90 3.66 -15.73
C LYS A 32 -10.87 3.43 -14.57
N LYS A 33 -12.15 3.81 -14.73
CA LYS A 33 -13.18 3.55 -13.73
C LYS A 33 -13.37 2.07 -13.46
N GLY A 34 -13.29 1.24 -14.51
CA GLY A 34 -13.39 -0.21 -14.36
C GLY A 34 -12.24 -0.78 -13.51
N VAL A 35 -11.03 -0.30 -13.74
CA VAL A 35 -9.87 -0.71 -12.96
C VAL A 35 -9.99 -0.22 -11.51
N GLU A 36 -10.44 1.01 -11.29
CA GLU A 36 -10.68 1.54 -9.94
C GLU A 36 -11.71 0.70 -9.18
N LEU A 37 -12.79 0.32 -9.84
CA LEU A 37 -13.81 -0.52 -9.23
C LEU A 37 -13.26 -1.90 -8.87
N THR A 38 -12.45 -2.49 -9.76
CA THR A 38 -11.80 -3.77 -9.50
C THR A 38 -10.89 -3.67 -8.27
N MET A 39 -10.12 -2.60 -8.15
CA MET A 39 -9.26 -2.37 -6.98
C MET A 39 -10.08 -2.22 -5.70
N THR A 40 -11.19 -1.48 -5.77
CA THR A 40 -12.08 -1.30 -4.62
C THR A 40 -12.66 -2.64 -4.17
N GLN A 41 -13.11 -3.47 -5.11
CA GLN A 41 -13.65 -4.80 -4.80
C GLN A 41 -12.60 -5.70 -4.17
N LEU A 42 -11.37 -5.67 -4.68
CA LEU A 42 -10.27 -6.46 -4.11
C LEU A 42 -10.00 -6.03 -2.67
N THR A 43 -9.93 -4.74 -2.42
CA THR A 43 -9.68 -4.19 -1.08
C THR A 43 -10.80 -4.57 -0.12
N GLU A 44 -12.05 -4.48 -0.55
CA GLU A 44 -13.20 -4.87 0.27
C GLU A 44 -13.21 -6.37 0.56
N SER A 45 -12.86 -7.19 -0.43
CA SER A 45 -12.76 -8.64 -0.23
C SER A 45 -11.68 -8.98 0.79
N LEU A 46 -10.55 -8.29 0.75
CA LEU A 46 -9.48 -8.48 1.72
C LEU A 46 -9.92 -8.08 3.13
N LYS A 47 -10.68 -6.99 3.26
CA LYS A 47 -11.24 -6.60 4.56
C LYS A 47 -12.16 -7.68 5.12
N GLY A 48 -12.89 -8.37 4.26
CA GLY A 48 -13.77 -9.46 4.66
C GLY A 48 -13.05 -10.62 5.34
N ILE A 49 -11.76 -10.78 5.10
CA ILE A 49 -10.92 -11.79 5.76
C ILE A 49 -9.92 -11.13 6.72
N ASN A 50 -10.23 -9.92 7.17
CA ASN A 50 -9.46 -9.15 8.16
C ASN A 50 -8.07 -8.72 7.67
N VAL A 51 -7.91 -8.57 6.36
CA VAL A 51 -6.66 -8.07 5.75
C VAL A 51 -6.86 -6.61 5.34
N THR A 52 -6.00 -5.74 5.84
CA THR A 52 -6.08 -4.30 5.55
C THR A 52 -4.74 -3.76 5.06
N VAL A 53 -4.80 -2.67 4.32
CA VAL A 53 -3.61 -1.94 3.88
C VAL A 53 -3.03 -1.19 5.08
N ILE A 54 -1.73 -1.29 5.27
CA ILE A 54 -1.03 -0.55 6.31
C ILE A 54 -1.03 0.93 5.94
N ASP A 55 -1.39 1.79 6.91
CA ASP A 55 -1.40 3.22 6.67
C ASP A 55 0.03 3.72 6.41
N ALA A 56 0.24 4.28 5.24
CA ALA A 56 1.52 4.81 4.80
C ALA A 56 1.34 6.08 3.95
N ALA A 57 0.24 6.78 4.16
CA ALA A 57 -0.02 8.03 3.43
C ALA A 57 1.06 9.06 3.74
N ALA A 58 1.33 9.95 2.77
CA ALA A 58 2.29 11.03 2.96
C ALA A 58 1.92 11.85 4.20
N GLY A 59 2.90 12.12 5.05
CA GLY A 59 2.71 12.82 6.32
C GLY A 59 2.49 11.91 7.52
N THR A 60 2.26 10.60 7.31
CA THR A 60 2.15 9.63 8.40
C THR A 60 3.51 9.46 9.07
N ALA A 61 3.53 9.37 10.40
CA ALA A 61 4.77 9.11 11.14
C ALA A 61 5.36 7.76 10.74
N PHE A 62 6.65 7.74 10.47
CA PHE A 62 7.34 6.50 10.15
C PHE A 62 7.38 5.58 11.38
N ASP A 63 6.98 4.33 11.21
CA ASP A 63 7.00 3.31 12.24
C ASP A 63 7.66 2.05 11.68
N PRO A 64 8.85 1.66 12.18
CA PRO A 64 9.57 0.49 11.64
C PRO A 64 8.83 -0.83 11.84
N ASN A 65 7.81 -0.89 12.70
CA ASN A 65 7.00 -2.08 12.85
C ASN A 65 6.11 -2.35 11.64
N PHE A 66 5.80 -1.30 10.87
CA PHE A 66 4.87 -1.37 9.72
C PHE A 66 5.52 -0.95 8.40
N HIS A 67 6.55 -0.14 8.48
CA HIS A 67 7.16 0.50 7.31
C HIS A 67 8.60 0.09 7.15
N ASN A 68 9.03 -0.09 5.90
CA ASN A 68 10.41 -0.32 5.54
C ASN A 68 10.91 0.88 4.75
N ALA A 69 11.81 1.66 5.35
CA ALA A 69 12.38 2.84 4.70
C ALA A 69 13.45 2.39 3.71
N VAL A 70 13.18 2.54 2.43
CA VAL A 70 14.12 2.18 1.36
C VAL A 70 14.81 3.41 0.77
N MET A 71 14.36 4.60 1.13
CA MET A 71 14.93 5.86 0.66
C MET A 71 14.65 6.96 1.68
N HIS A 72 15.53 7.94 1.71
CA HIS A 72 15.42 9.09 2.62
C HIS A 72 15.55 10.37 1.81
N VAL A 73 14.80 11.41 2.17
CA VAL A 73 14.83 12.71 1.50
C VAL A 73 14.72 13.82 2.53
N GLU A 74 15.30 14.96 2.21
CA GLU A 74 15.11 16.19 2.98
C GLU A 74 14.06 17.04 2.29
N ASP A 75 13.01 17.43 3.00
CA ASP A 75 11.92 18.24 2.47
C ASP A 75 11.40 19.17 3.56
N GLU A 76 11.58 20.47 3.32
CA GLU A 76 11.17 21.51 4.28
C GLU A 76 9.65 21.57 4.48
N ASN A 77 8.88 21.07 3.52
CA ASN A 77 7.42 21.07 3.57
C ASN A 77 6.86 19.91 4.38
N LEU A 78 7.71 18.97 4.80
CA LEU A 78 7.31 17.80 5.56
C LEU A 78 7.88 17.83 6.97
N GLY A 79 7.20 17.16 7.90
CA GLY A 79 7.69 17.01 9.25
C GLY A 79 8.91 16.10 9.32
N GLU A 80 9.43 15.91 10.53
CA GLU A 80 10.55 15.01 10.76
C GLU A 80 10.07 13.58 10.85
N ASN A 81 10.82 12.67 10.24
CA ASN A 81 10.59 11.24 10.32
C ASN A 81 9.17 10.83 9.91
N VAL A 82 8.70 11.45 8.84
CA VAL A 82 7.37 11.14 8.27
C VAL A 82 7.53 10.51 6.88
N ILE A 83 6.50 9.80 6.46
CA ILE A 83 6.48 9.19 5.12
C ILE A 83 6.29 10.30 4.09
N ALA A 84 7.21 10.36 3.11
CA ALA A 84 7.11 11.27 1.98
C ALA A 84 6.39 10.63 0.81
N GLU A 85 6.61 9.34 0.57
CA GLU A 85 6.04 8.61 -0.56
C GLU A 85 6.02 7.12 -0.25
N THR A 86 5.04 6.42 -0.78
CA THR A 86 4.94 4.96 -0.65
C THR A 86 5.21 4.33 -2.01
N PHE A 87 6.22 3.47 -2.07
CA PHE A 87 6.58 2.76 -3.31
C PHE A 87 5.83 1.44 -3.46
N GLN A 88 5.51 0.79 -2.36
CA GLN A 88 4.78 -0.46 -2.37
C GLN A 88 3.93 -0.54 -1.10
N GLN A 89 2.65 -0.84 -1.27
CA GLN A 89 1.73 -0.91 -0.14
C GLN A 89 2.05 -2.11 0.76
N GLY A 90 1.89 -1.91 2.06
CA GLY A 90 2.00 -2.97 3.04
C GLY A 90 0.62 -3.48 3.42
N PHE A 91 0.59 -4.68 3.98
CA PHE A 91 -0.65 -5.35 4.38
C PHE A 91 -0.49 -6.01 5.74
N GLN A 92 -1.57 -6.05 6.49
CA GLN A 92 -1.63 -6.74 7.77
C GLN A 92 -2.93 -7.53 7.89
N ILE A 93 -2.89 -8.61 8.63
CA ILE A 93 -4.07 -9.37 9.01
C ILE A 93 -4.24 -9.21 10.52
N GLY A 94 -5.33 -8.56 10.95
CA GLY A 94 -5.45 -8.16 12.33
C GLY A 94 -4.24 -7.32 12.74
N ASP A 95 -3.51 -7.76 13.75
CA ASP A 95 -2.31 -7.07 14.25
C ASP A 95 -1.00 -7.57 13.63
N LYS A 96 -1.08 -8.59 12.77
CA LYS A 96 0.12 -9.21 12.19
C LYS A 96 0.43 -8.65 10.83
N VAL A 97 1.65 -8.17 10.63
CA VAL A 97 2.12 -7.68 9.34
C VAL A 97 2.36 -8.85 8.39
N ILE A 98 1.73 -8.79 7.21
CA ILE A 98 1.97 -9.75 6.12
C ILE A 98 3.14 -9.27 5.27
N ARG A 99 3.14 -7.96 4.95
CA ARG A 99 4.18 -7.32 4.16
C ARG A 99 4.27 -5.86 4.59
N HIS A 100 5.48 -5.40 4.92
CA HIS A 100 5.71 -4.01 5.27
C HIS A 100 5.50 -3.09 4.06
N ALA A 101 5.06 -1.87 4.30
CA ALA A 101 5.01 -0.85 3.27
C ALA A 101 6.44 -0.38 2.97
N MET A 102 6.80 -0.28 1.69
CA MET A 102 8.09 0.27 1.28
C MET A 102 7.93 1.76 1.04
N VAL A 103 8.65 2.57 1.80
CA VAL A 103 8.41 4.00 1.85
C VAL A 103 9.70 4.82 1.69
N LYS A 104 9.51 6.06 1.28
CA LYS A 104 10.52 7.12 1.35
C LYS A 104 10.21 7.94 2.61
N VAL A 105 11.21 8.13 3.47
CA VAL A 105 11.07 8.88 4.71
C VAL A 105 11.66 10.27 4.54
N ALA A 106 10.95 11.30 5.03
CA ALA A 106 11.42 12.68 5.02
C ALA A 106 12.07 13.01 6.36
N ASN A 107 13.19 13.75 6.26
CA ASN A 107 13.89 14.35 7.40
C ASN A 107 14.22 13.30 8.50
#